data_dddb6f52f7d6ca31649df4cf68d7b564
#
_entry.id   dddb6f52f7d6ca31649df4cf68d7b564
#
_cell.length_a   1.000
_cell.length_b   1.000
_cell.length_c   1.000
_cell.angle_alpha   90.00
_cell.angle_beta   90.00
_cell.angle_gamma   90.00
#
_symmetry.space_group_name_H-M   'P 1'
#
loop_
_entity.id
_entity.type
_entity.pdbx_description
1 polymer ?
#
loop_
_entity_poly.entity_id
_entity_poly.type
_entity_poly.pdbx_seq_one_letter_code
_entity_poly.pdbx_strand_id
1 'polypeptide(L)'
;MKTFMDQDFLLQTKTASNLYHNFAEKTPILDYHCHINPAEIANDRKFDTITQVWLGGDHYKWRFMRSCGVDEKYITGDASDKEKFFKWAECVGKAIGNPLYHWTHLELQRYFGYHGILNKNTAEEVWNLCNAKLKEDSMSVRGLIKQSNITLICTTDDPVDSLEYHKQIAEDNTFDVQVLPAWRPDKAMNIEKPDYFDYLAKLSAVSGVTINTFADLKDALVNRLDFFASMGCSVSDHALEYVMYQPATDDEIEAIFAKRKSGQAVTREEELQFKTAFMLFVGKQYHRLNWVMQLHYGCKRDNNTLRYDQLGPDTGYDCINNYAPSAQLADFLNALIKTDELPKTIIYSLNPNDNQAIGTILGCFQDSTACAKIQQGSAWWFNDHKTGMQDQMISLANLGNLSGFVGMLTDSRSFLSYTRHEYFRRIMCNLIGGWVENGEFPEDMETLEEIVKGISYNNAVKYFGFDLKTV
;
A
#
# COMPACT_ATOMS: atom_id res chain seq x y z
N MET A 1 -10.48 -34.73 3.83
CA MET A 1 -9.55 -33.63 4.21
C MET A 1 -9.19 -32.92 2.91
N LYS A 2 -9.26 -31.57 2.87
CA LYS A 2 -8.84 -30.81 1.69
C LYS A 2 -7.32 -30.97 1.49
N THR A 3 -6.89 -31.07 0.23
CA THR A 3 -5.46 -31.04 -0.12
C THR A 3 -4.89 -29.65 0.17
N PHE A 4 -3.63 -29.57 0.55
CA PHE A 4 -2.96 -28.31 0.84
C PHE A 4 -2.94 -27.43 -0.42
N MET A 5 -3.50 -26.22 -0.32
CA MET A 5 -3.55 -25.22 -1.38
C MET A 5 -4.02 -25.78 -2.74
N ASP A 6 -5.11 -26.57 -2.70
CA ASP A 6 -5.81 -27.03 -3.91
C ASP A 6 -6.49 -25.85 -4.63
N GLN A 7 -7.19 -26.15 -5.75
CA GLN A 7 -7.88 -25.12 -6.52
C GLN A 7 -8.90 -24.32 -5.70
N ASP A 8 -9.50 -24.93 -4.65
CA ASP A 8 -10.46 -24.29 -3.76
C ASP A 8 -9.82 -23.84 -2.43
N PHE A 9 -8.52 -23.58 -2.43
CA PHE A 9 -7.83 -23.00 -1.29
C PHE A 9 -8.54 -21.76 -0.77
N LEU A 10 -8.85 -21.73 0.55
CA LEU A 10 -9.64 -20.70 1.26
C LEU A 10 -11.13 -20.63 0.89
N LEU A 11 -11.60 -21.32 -0.15
CA LEU A 11 -12.99 -21.35 -0.56
C LEU A 11 -13.71 -22.52 0.15
N GLN A 12 -14.73 -22.22 0.95
CA GLN A 12 -15.36 -23.21 1.82
C GLN A 12 -16.75 -23.65 1.33
N THR A 13 -17.39 -22.82 0.49
CA THR A 13 -18.75 -23.06 -0.02
C THR A 13 -18.73 -23.18 -1.54
N LYS A 14 -19.78 -23.80 -2.10
CA LYS A 14 -19.96 -23.91 -3.55
C LYS A 14 -20.11 -22.51 -4.19
N THR A 15 -20.87 -21.64 -3.54
CA THR A 15 -21.04 -20.26 -3.99
C THR A 15 -19.71 -19.51 -3.98
N ALA A 16 -18.89 -19.63 -2.93
CA ALA A 16 -17.55 -19.02 -2.88
C ALA A 16 -16.65 -19.48 -4.03
N SER A 17 -16.63 -20.79 -4.31
CA SER A 17 -15.87 -21.36 -5.43
C SER A 17 -16.36 -20.83 -6.78
N ASN A 18 -17.68 -20.74 -6.98
CA ASN A 18 -18.28 -20.18 -8.19
C ASN A 18 -17.90 -18.69 -8.38
N LEU A 19 -18.06 -17.87 -7.34
CA LEU A 19 -17.72 -16.44 -7.38
C LEU A 19 -16.24 -16.21 -7.71
N TYR A 20 -15.35 -17.02 -7.14
CA TYR A 20 -13.93 -16.89 -7.39
C TYR A 20 -13.57 -17.33 -8.81
N HIS A 21 -13.86 -18.58 -9.19
CA HIS A 21 -13.39 -19.15 -10.46
C HIS A 21 -14.04 -18.54 -11.70
N ASN A 22 -15.32 -18.13 -11.61
CA ASN A 22 -16.00 -17.55 -12.76
C ASN A 22 -15.79 -16.05 -12.91
N PHE A 23 -15.59 -15.31 -11.82
CA PHE A 23 -15.54 -13.86 -11.82
C PHE A 23 -14.20 -13.31 -11.32
N ALA A 24 -13.83 -13.50 -10.03
CA ALA A 24 -12.70 -12.82 -9.43
C ALA A 24 -11.34 -13.24 -10.01
N GLU A 25 -11.12 -14.52 -10.25
CA GLU A 25 -9.86 -15.07 -10.77
C GLU A 25 -9.47 -14.49 -12.13
N LYS A 26 -10.47 -14.18 -12.95
CA LYS A 26 -10.29 -13.71 -14.33
C LYS A 26 -10.08 -12.20 -14.44
N THR A 27 -10.38 -11.44 -13.39
CA THR A 27 -10.19 -9.98 -13.43
C THR A 27 -8.72 -9.61 -13.45
N PRO A 28 -8.33 -8.57 -14.20
CA PRO A 28 -6.96 -8.04 -14.13
C PRO A 28 -6.60 -7.55 -12.74
N ILE A 29 -5.32 -7.28 -12.52
CA ILE A 29 -4.84 -6.63 -11.31
C ILE A 29 -4.60 -5.15 -11.59
N LEU A 30 -5.09 -4.31 -10.67
CA LEU A 30 -4.80 -2.91 -10.57
C LEU A 30 -4.21 -2.69 -9.17
N ASP A 31 -2.91 -2.38 -9.11
CA ASP A 31 -2.19 -2.16 -7.84
C ASP A 31 -1.99 -0.66 -7.62
N TYR A 32 -2.97 -0.03 -6.99
CA TYR A 32 -3.03 1.43 -6.85
C TYR A 32 -2.13 1.99 -5.72
N HIS A 33 -1.41 1.13 -5.00
CA HIS A 33 -0.41 1.51 -4.02
C HIS A 33 0.60 0.40 -3.77
N CYS A 34 1.86 0.66 -4.09
CA CYS A 34 2.99 -0.23 -3.82
C CYS A 34 4.29 0.58 -3.65
N HIS A 35 5.35 -0.10 -3.23
CA HIS A 35 6.71 0.44 -3.10
C HIS A 35 7.69 -0.16 -4.10
N ILE A 36 7.18 -0.61 -5.25
CA ILE A 36 8.03 -1.14 -6.33
C ILE A 36 8.85 -0.02 -6.95
N ASN A 37 10.13 -0.30 -7.22
CA ASN A 37 11.03 0.66 -7.83
C ASN A 37 10.78 0.76 -9.35
N PRO A 38 10.33 1.91 -9.88
CA PRO A 38 10.07 2.08 -11.31
C PRO A 38 11.31 1.89 -12.19
N ALA A 39 12.52 2.13 -11.66
CA ALA A 39 13.77 1.86 -12.38
C ALA A 39 13.95 0.37 -12.73
N GLU A 40 13.50 -0.53 -11.86
CA GLU A 40 13.57 -1.97 -12.13
C GLU A 40 12.61 -2.40 -13.25
N ILE A 41 11.44 -1.73 -13.36
CA ILE A 41 10.50 -1.94 -14.47
C ILE A 41 11.04 -1.35 -15.77
N ALA A 42 11.56 -0.11 -15.72
CA ALA A 42 12.10 0.58 -16.89
C ALA A 42 13.25 -0.22 -17.53
N ASN A 43 14.15 -0.75 -16.69
CA ASN A 43 15.32 -1.52 -17.12
C ASN A 43 15.06 -3.02 -17.33
N ASP A 44 13.82 -3.49 -17.12
CA ASP A 44 13.43 -4.90 -17.19
C ASP A 44 14.40 -5.83 -16.43
N ARG A 45 14.67 -5.48 -15.17
CA ARG A 45 15.66 -6.18 -14.33
C ARG A 45 15.40 -7.68 -14.28
N LYS A 46 16.47 -8.47 -14.30
CA LYS A 46 16.46 -9.90 -13.92
C LYS A 46 17.10 -10.09 -12.56
N PHE A 47 16.60 -11.03 -11.79
CA PHE A 47 17.14 -11.39 -10.49
C PHE A 47 18.03 -12.62 -10.61
N ASP A 48 19.19 -12.60 -9.96
CA ASP A 48 20.13 -13.73 -9.97
C ASP A 48 19.65 -14.87 -9.08
N THR A 49 18.98 -14.53 -7.97
CA THR A 49 18.52 -15.50 -6.98
C THR A 49 17.15 -15.17 -6.43
N ILE A 50 16.44 -16.21 -5.98
CA ILE A 50 15.15 -16.07 -5.29
C ILE A 50 15.28 -15.25 -3.99
N THR A 51 16.43 -15.24 -3.34
CA THR A 51 16.71 -14.44 -2.15
C THR A 51 16.59 -12.95 -2.44
N GLN A 52 17.11 -12.49 -3.57
CA GLN A 52 17.02 -11.08 -3.96
C GLN A 52 15.57 -10.62 -4.13
N VAL A 53 14.71 -11.48 -4.68
CA VAL A 53 13.27 -11.18 -4.86
C VAL A 53 12.52 -11.23 -3.53
N TRP A 54 12.82 -12.21 -2.67
CA TRP A 54 12.06 -12.48 -1.45
C TRP A 54 12.53 -11.73 -0.23
N LEU A 55 13.85 -11.55 -0.08
CA LEU A 55 14.47 -11.04 1.14
C LEU A 55 15.16 -9.69 0.93
N GLY A 56 15.18 -9.17 -0.29
CA GLY A 56 15.87 -7.92 -0.62
C GLY A 56 15.30 -6.66 0.04
N GLY A 57 14.05 -6.69 0.48
CA GLY A 57 13.38 -5.54 1.10
C GLY A 57 12.12 -5.88 1.89
N ASP A 58 11.90 -7.16 2.20
CA ASP A 58 10.67 -7.63 2.85
C ASP A 58 10.83 -7.70 4.37
N HIS A 59 10.47 -6.61 5.04
CA HIS A 59 10.53 -6.54 6.50
C HIS A 59 9.52 -7.48 7.22
N TYR A 60 8.48 -8.01 6.56
CA TYR A 60 7.61 -9.06 7.11
C TYR A 60 8.41 -10.36 7.33
N LYS A 61 9.15 -10.80 6.29
CA LYS A 61 9.98 -12.00 6.35
C LYS A 61 11.11 -11.81 7.35
N TRP A 62 11.78 -10.66 7.35
CA TRP A 62 12.84 -10.36 8.32
C TRP A 62 12.36 -10.42 9.77
N ARG A 63 11.18 -9.83 10.05
CA ARG A 63 10.55 -9.86 11.37
C ARG A 63 10.25 -11.30 11.80
N PHE A 64 9.72 -12.11 10.91
CA PHE A 64 9.42 -13.51 11.20
C PHE A 64 10.70 -14.33 11.44
N MET A 65 11.74 -14.15 10.65
CA MET A 65 13.04 -14.81 10.84
C MET A 65 13.64 -14.47 12.21
N ARG A 66 13.57 -13.21 12.64
CA ARG A 66 14.01 -12.81 14.00
C ARG A 66 13.19 -13.50 15.08
N SER A 67 11.89 -13.64 14.91
CA SER A 67 11.05 -14.37 15.87
C SER A 67 11.34 -15.86 15.93
N CYS A 68 11.97 -16.42 14.88
CA CYS A 68 12.51 -17.78 14.86
C CYS A 68 13.91 -17.90 15.49
N GLY A 69 14.50 -16.79 15.97
CA GLY A 69 15.84 -16.77 16.57
C GLY A 69 16.99 -16.80 15.56
N VAL A 70 16.74 -16.40 14.30
CA VAL A 70 17.78 -16.31 13.28
C VAL A 70 18.68 -15.10 13.55
N ASP A 71 20.00 -15.32 13.48
CA ASP A 71 20.99 -14.25 13.60
C ASP A 71 20.88 -13.24 12.47
N GLU A 72 21.08 -11.95 12.78
CA GLU A 72 20.92 -10.83 11.84
C GLU A 72 21.84 -10.96 10.62
N LYS A 73 22.97 -11.64 10.75
CA LYS A 73 23.88 -11.97 9.64
C LYS A 73 23.13 -12.62 8.46
N TYR A 74 22.15 -13.49 8.76
CA TYR A 74 21.35 -14.22 7.75
C TYR A 74 20.07 -13.51 7.35
N ILE A 75 19.80 -12.32 7.87
CA ILE A 75 18.59 -11.54 7.57
C ILE A 75 18.97 -10.33 6.71
N THR A 76 19.55 -9.30 7.32
CA THR A 76 20.01 -8.09 6.63
C THR A 76 21.53 -7.99 6.50
N GLY A 77 22.29 -8.87 7.18
CA GLY A 77 23.75 -8.87 7.17
C GLY A 77 24.38 -9.50 5.91
N ASP A 78 25.63 -9.92 6.01
CA ASP A 78 26.53 -10.25 4.92
C ASP A 78 26.55 -11.75 4.51
N ALA A 79 25.70 -12.60 5.08
CA ALA A 79 25.59 -13.99 4.65
C ALA A 79 25.20 -14.07 3.16
N SER A 80 25.64 -15.13 2.48
CA SER A 80 25.31 -15.36 1.08
C SER A 80 23.78 -15.53 0.87
N ASP A 81 23.32 -15.25 -0.34
CA ASP A 81 21.91 -15.41 -0.72
C ASP A 81 21.40 -16.83 -0.43
N LYS A 82 22.23 -17.85 -0.66
CA LYS A 82 21.88 -19.25 -0.38
C LYS A 82 21.69 -19.49 1.10
N GLU A 83 22.59 -19.01 1.96
CA GLU A 83 22.48 -19.16 3.41
C GLU A 83 21.24 -18.46 3.96
N LYS A 84 20.95 -17.24 3.48
CA LYS A 84 19.72 -16.50 3.84
C LYS A 84 18.48 -17.27 3.43
N PHE A 85 18.42 -17.79 2.21
CA PHE A 85 17.30 -18.59 1.73
C PHE A 85 17.06 -19.84 2.57
N PHE A 86 18.13 -20.54 2.94
CA PHE A 86 18.03 -21.76 3.77
C PHE A 86 17.48 -21.44 5.17
N LYS A 87 17.91 -20.31 5.75
CA LYS A 87 17.32 -19.83 7.01
C LYS A 87 15.85 -19.46 6.87
N TRP A 88 15.47 -18.83 5.76
CA TRP A 88 14.07 -18.58 5.45
C TRP A 88 13.27 -19.87 5.33
N ALA A 89 13.76 -20.88 4.61
CA ALA A 89 13.10 -22.18 4.45
C ALA A 89 12.89 -22.91 5.79
N GLU A 90 13.88 -22.85 6.72
CA GLU A 90 13.74 -23.37 8.07
C GLU A 90 12.63 -22.67 8.86
N CYS A 91 12.48 -21.35 8.69
CA CYS A 91 11.49 -20.53 9.39
C CYS A 91 10.10 -20.75 8.81
N VAL A 92 9.93 -20.55 7.49
CA VAL A 92 8.61 -20.61 6.85
C VAL A 92 7.97 -21.99 7.00
N GLY A 93 8.75 -23.07 7.01
CA GLY A 93 8.23 -24.42 7.25
C GLY A 93 7.54 -24.61 8.61
N LYS A 94 7.67 -23.66 9.53
CA LYS A 94 7.03 -23.65 10.85
C LYS A 94 6.01 -22.51 11.02
N ALA A 95 5.73 -21.73 9.97
CA ALA A 95 4.90 -20.52 10.01
C ALA A 95 3.39 -20.84 10.05
N ILE A 96 2.98 -21.78 10.92
CA ILE A 96 1.56 -22.14 11.06
C ILE A 96 0.72 -20.94 11.49
N GLY A 97 -0.36 -20.68 10.77
CA GLY A 97 -1.27 -19.53 11.02
C GLY A 97 -0.74 -18.18 10.56
N ASN A 98 0.51 -18.09 10.10
CA ASN A 98 1.08 -16.85 9.58
C ASN A 98 0.82 -16.74 8.06
N PRO A 99 0.40 -15.58 7.54
CA PRO A 99 0.12 -15.39 6.11
C PRO A 99 1.34 -15.63 5.22
N LEU A 100 2.56 -15.44 5.71
CA LEU A 100 3.79 -15.71 4.97
C LEU A 100 3.90 -17.16 4.49
N TYR A 101 3.28 -18.12 5.22
CA TYR A 101 3.22 -19.51 4.78
C TYR A 101 2.39 -19.63 3.48
N HIS A 102 1.22 -19.01 3.45
CA HIS A 102 0.34 -19.02 2.29
C HIS A 102 0.93 -18.24 1.11
N TRP A 103 1.43 -17.04 1.35
CA TRP A 103 2.00 -16.20 0.29
C TRP A 103 3.21 -16.86 -0.36
N THR A 104 4.16 -17.38 0.45
CA THR A 104 5.33 -18.10 -0.07
C THR A 104 4.93 -19.26 -0.97
N HIS A 105 3.94 -20.06 -0.57
CA HIS A 105 3.54 -21.23 -1.37
C HIS A 105 2.67 -20.84 -2.58
N LEU A 106 1.88 -19.75 -2.52
CA LEU A 106 1.22 -19.19 -3.71
C LEU A 106 2.25 -18.71 -4.74
N GLU A 107 3.26 -17.98 -4.30
CA GLU A 107 4.34 -17.50 -5.16
C GLU A 107 5.09 -18.68 -5.82
N LEU A 108 5.42 -19.72 -5.05
CA LEU A 108 6.04 -20.94 -5.58
C LEU A 108 5.18 -21.65 -6.62
N GLN A 109 3.87 -21.75 -6.37
CA GLN A 109 2.95 -22.39 -7.32
C GLN A 109 2.76 -21.57 -8.59
N ARG A 110 2.52 -20.25 -8.47
CA ARG A 110 2.13 -19.41 -9.60
C ARG A 110 3.30 -19.06 -10.52
N TYR A 111 4.45 -18.73 -9.95
CA TYR A 111 5.61 -18.30 -10.74
C TYR A 111 6.58 -19.44 -11.05
N PHE A 112 6.72 -20.39 -10.15
CA PHE A 112 7.74 -21.44 -10.29
C PHE A 112 7.17 -22.82 -10.62
N GLY A 113 5.85 -23.02 -10.55
CA GLY A 113 5.20 -24.30 -10.80
C GLY A 113 5.51 -25.35 -9.73
N TYR A 114 5.96 -24.93 -8.54
CA TYR A 114 6.29 -25.83 -7.44
C TYR A 114 5.10 -26.01 -6.51
N HIS A 115 4.53 -27.21 -6.49
CA HIS A 115 3.37 -27.59 -5.67
C HIS A 115 3.74 -28.32 -4.36
N GLY A 116 5.03 -28.46 -4.08
CA GLY A 116 5.54 -29.05 -2.85
C GLY A 116 5.51 -28.06 -1.67
N ILE A 117 6.09 -28.45 -0.57
CA ILE A 117 6.19 -27.67 0.66
C ILE A 117 7.62 -27.18 0.83
N LEU A 118 7.81 -25.87 1.04
CA LEU A 118 9.12 -25.31 1.39
C LEU A 118 9.40 -25.49 2.88
N ASN A 119 10.47 -26.20 3.19
CA ASN A 119 11.01 -26.37 4.53
C ASN A 119 12.52 -26.71 4.45
N LYS A 120 13.14 -26.97 5.59
CA LYS A 120 14.58 -27.30 5.64
C LYS A 120 15.00 -28.51 4.77
N ASN A 121 14.10 -29.48 4.53
CA ASN A 121 14.41 -30.71 3.80
C ASN A 121 14.29 -30.52 2.28
N THR A 122 13.46 -29.56 1.83
CA THR A 122 13.22 -29.23 0.41
C THR A 122 13.93 -27.97 -0.04
N ALA A 123 14.66 -27.30 0.85
CA ALA A 123 15.32 -26.02 0.57
C ALA A 123 16.26 -26.06 -0.63
N GLU A 124 17.08 -27.12 -0.75
CA GLU A 124 18.03 -27.27 -1.87
C GLU A 124 17.29 -27.46 -3.22
N GLU A 125 16.24 -28.30 -3.23
CA GLU A 125 15.41 -28.52 -4.40
C GLU A 125 14.76 -27.22 -4.89
N VAL A 126 14.10 -26.49 -3.97
CA VAL A 126 13.41 -25.23 -4.30
C VAL A 126 14.40 -24.14 -4.72
N TRP A 127 15.56 -24.04 -4.05
CA TRP A 127 16.64 -23.13 -4.44
C TRP A 127 17.06 -23.34 -5.89
N ASN A 128 17.35 -24.59 -6.25
CA ASN A 128 17.82 -24.93 -7.60
C ASN A 128 16.73 -24.69 -8.65
N LEU A 129 15.49 -25.08 -8.37
CA LEU A 129 14.34 -24.89 -9.25
C LEU A 129 14.09 -23.39 -9.50
N CYS A 130 13.95 -22.60 -8.44
CA CYS A 130 13.64 -21.17 -8.56
C CYS A 130 14.75 -20.43 -9.30
N ASN A 131 16.03 -20.67 -8.96
CA ASN A 131 17.13 -19.96 -9.60
C ASN A 131 17.38 -20.42 -11.04
N ALA A 132 17.01 -21.63 -11.42
CA ALA A 132 17.00 -22.06 -12.82
C ALA A 132 15.93 -21.29 -13.60
N LYS A 133 14.74 -21.19 -13.04
CA LYS A 133 13.60 -20.50 -13.69
C LYS A 133 13.81 -18.98 -13.79
N LEU A 134 14.41 -18.33 -12.80
CA LEU A 134 14.72 -16.89 -12.83
C LEU A 134 15.65 -16.47 -14.00
N LYS A 135 16.31 -17.41 -14.66
CA LYS A 135 17.12 -17.13 -15.86
C LYS A 135 16.30 -17.00 -17.13
N GLU A 136 15.05 -17.45 -17.13
CA GLU A 136 14.16 -17.35 -18.28
C GLU A 136 13.76 -15.87 -18.51
N ASP A 137 13.52 -15.48 -19.75
CA ASP A 137 13.08 -14.11 -20.09
C ASP A 137 11.71 -13.78 -19.50
N SER A 138 10.85 -14.78 -19.35
CA SER A 138 9.53 -14.66 -18.71
C SER A 138 9.60 -14.27 -17.23
N MET A 139 10.75 -14.41 -16.61
CA MET A 139 10.98 -14.11 -15.18
C MET A 139 11.74 -12.80 -14.96
N SER A 140 11.90 -11.97 -15.99
CA SER A 140 12.27 -10.56 -15.81
C SER A 140 11.15 -9.80 -15.08
N VAL A 141 11.44 -8.62 -14.58
CA VAL A 141 10.45 -7.76 -13.89
C VAL A 141 9.20 -7.56 -14.74
N ARG A 142 9.36 -7.19 -16.03
CA ARG A 142 8.22 -7.04 -16.94
C ARG A 142 7.52 -8.36 -17.24
N GLY A 143 8.27 -9.44 -17.31
CA GLY A 143 7.73 -10.79 -17.48
C GLY A 143 6.86 -11.21 -16.29
N LEU A 144 7.30 -10.95 -15.05
CA LEU A 144 6.52 -11.20 -13.83
C LEU A 144 5.24 -10.36 -13.76
N ILE A 145 5.32 -9.08 -14.12
CA ILE A 145 4.17 -8.18 -14.20
C ILE A 145 3.14 -8.70 -15.21
N LYS A 146 3.58 -9.09 -16.41
CA LYS A 146 2.70 -9.64 -17.47
C LYS A 146 2.05 -10.97 -17.07
N GLN A 147 2.81 -11.90 -16.46
CA GLN A 147 2.27 -13.15 -15.95
C GLN A 147 1.18 -12.95 -14.90
N SER A 148 1.28 -11.87 -14.13
CA SER A 148 0.33 -11.53 -13.07
C SER A 148 -0.96 -10.87 -13.57
N ASN A 149 -1.11 -10.67 -14.88
CA ASN A 149 -2.27 -10.00 -15.50
C ASN A 149 -2.52 -8.60 -14.92
N ILE A 150 -1.45 -7.80 -14.79
CA ILE A 150 -1.52 -6.44 -14.27
C ILE A 150 -1.80 -5.46 -15.40
N THR A 151 -2.66 -4.49 -15.15
CA THR A 151 -2.98 -3.40 -16.10
C THR A 151 -2.41 -2.06 -15.65
N LEU A 152 -2.30 -1.85 -14.34
CA LEU A 152 -1.81 -0.59 -13.79
C LEU A 152 -1.10 -0.81 -12.44
N ILE A 153 -0.02 -0.05 -12.24
CA ILE A 153 0.73 0.04 -10.98
C ILE A 153 0.88 1.51 -10.61
N CYS A 154 0.53 1.89 -9.37
CA CYS A 154 0.95 3.16 -8.78
C CYS A 154 2.12 2.91 -7.84
N THR A 155 3.23 3.58 -8.09
CA THR A 155 4.43 3.57 -7.24
C THR A 155 4.26 4.50 -6.04
N THR A 156 5.33 4.80 -5.30
CA THR A 156 5.31 5.79 -4.21
C THR A 156 6.49 6.73 -4.43
N ASP A 157 6.21 8.01 -4.72
CA ASP A 157 7.20 8.95 -5.23
C ASP A 157 7.21 10.26 -4.44
N ASP A 158 8.41 10.79 -4.24
CA ASP A 158 8.64 12.03 -3.49
C ASP A 158 8.47 13.25 -4.41
N PRO A 159 7.94 14.39 -3.92
CA PRO A 159 7.87 15.65 -4.69
C PRO A 159 9.15 16.07 -5.42
N VAL A 160 10.31 15.66 -4.95
CA VAL A 160 11.59 16.01 -5.59
C VAL A 160 12.01 15.06 -6.72
N ASP A 161 11.30 13.94 -6.91
CA ASP A 161 11.65 12.92 -7.91
C ASP A 161 11.43 13.45 -9.33
N SER A 162 12.36 13.10 -10.23
CA SER A 162 12.31 13.50 -11.63
C SER A 162 11.31 12.76 -12.48
N LEU A 163 10.84 11.60 -12.01
CA LEU A 163 9.95 10.67 -12.70
C LEU A 163 10.45 10.19 -14.07
N GLU A 164 11.77 10.21 -14.29
CA GLU A 164 12.36 9.82 -15.58
C GLU A 164 12.03 8.38 -15.98
N TYR A 165 11.94 7.47 -15.00
CA TYR A 165 11.61 6.07 -15.29
C TYR A 165 10.13 5.87 -15.64
N HIS A 166 9.22 6.65 -15.03
CA HIS A 166 7.82 6.66 -15.43
C HIS A 166 7.66 7.13 -16.87
N LYS A 167 8.38 8.21 -17.24
CA LYS A 167 8.40 8.72 -18.61
C LYS A 167 8.97 7.68 -19.59
N GLN A 168 10.10 7.05 -19.24
CA GLN A 168 10.71 6.00 -20.07
C GLN A 168 9.73 4.82 -20.29
N ILE A 169 9.02 4.38 -19.26
CA ILE A 169 8.04 3.29 -19.37
C ILE A 169 6.86 3.72 -20.23
N ALA A 170 6.34 4.92 -20.05
CA ALA A 170 5.20 5.44 -20.82
C ALA A 170 5.52 5.62 -22.33
N GLU A 171 6.77 5.88 -22.68
CA GLU A 171 7.24 6.00 -24.07
C GLU A 171 7.55 4.64 -24.72
N ASP A 172 7.59 3.54 -23.95
CA ASP A 172 7.93 2.21 -24.43
C ASP A 172 6.70 1.42 -24.89
N ASN A 173 6.43 1.43 -26.19
CA ASN A 173 5.31 0.73 -26.80
C ASN A 173 5.39 -0.82 -26.74
N THR A 174 6.45 -1.40 -26.16
CA THR A 174 6.59 -2.86 -25.98
C THR A 174 6.03 -3.34 -24.63
N PHE A 175 5.61 -2.40 -23.77
CA PHE A 175 5.09 -2.68 -22.44
C PHE A 175 3.76 -1.96 -22.21
N ASP A 176 2.66 -2.72 -22.16
CA ASP A 176 1.29 -2.21 -22.19
C ASP A 176 0.77 -1.83 -20.78
N VAL A 177 1.53 -2.13 -19.71
CA VAL A 177 1.10 -1.86 -18.33
C VAL A 177 1.38 -0.41 -17.99
N GLN A 178 0.38 0.30 -17.49
CA GLN A 178 0.56 1.66 -17.01
C GLN A 178 1.30 1.67 -15.67
N VAL A 179 2.36 2.46 -15.57
CA VAL A 179 3.08 2.69 -14.31
C VAL A 179 3.03 4.18 -14.01
N LEU A 180 2.22 4.54 -13.03
CA LEU A 180 1.91 5.92 -12.67
C LEU A 180 2.57 6.29 -11.33
N PRO A 181 3.03 7.53 -11.16
CA PRO A 181 3.51 7.97 -9.87
C PRO A 181 2.35 8.18 -8.88
N ALA A 182 2.61 7.95 -7.58
CA ALA A 182 1.76 8.40 -6.51
C ALA A 182 2.50 9.41 -5.64
N TRP A 183 1.83 10.50 -5.31
CA TRP A 183 2.40 11.65 -4.62
C TRP A 183 2.52 11.42 -3.11
N ARG A 184 3.75 11.43 -2.55
CA ARG A 184 4.01 11.27 -1.11
C ARG A 184 4.88 12.40 -0.56
N PRO A 185 4.29 13.49 -0.05
CA PRO A 185 5.00 14.69 0.35
C PRO A 185 5.45 14.71 1.84
N ASP A 186 5.51 13.58 2.51
CA ASP A 186 5.72 13.51 3.97
C ASP A 186 6.99 14.22 4.44
N LYS A 187 8.07 14.26 3.64
CA LYS A 187 9.29 14.97 3.99
C LYS A 187 9.09 16.49 4.02
N ALA A 188 8.21 17.03 3.20
CA ALA A 188 7.85 18.44 3.21
C ALA A 188 6.95 18.82 4.40
N MET A 189 6.28 17.84 5.00
CA MET A 189 5.40 18.01 6.16
C MET A 189 6.16 17.89 7.48
N ASN A 190 7.21 17.09 7.56
CA ASN A 190 7.88 16.69 8.80
C ASN A 190 8.88 17.76 9.28
N ILE A 191 8.38 18.95 9.62
CA ILE A 191 9.17 20.15 10.02
C ILE A 191 10.09 19.91 11.22
N GLU A 192 9.78 18.92 12.06
CA GLU A 192 10.57 18.56 13.24
C GLU A 192 11.89 17.84 12.91
N LYS A 193 11.99 17.27 11.70
CA LYS A 193 13.15 16.45 11.32
C LYS A 193 14.41 17.29 11.15
N PRO A 194 15.60 16.77 11.54
CA PRO A 194 16.85 17.53 11.50
C PRO A 194 17.24 17.95 10.06
N ASP A 195 16.96 17.12 9.07
CA ASP A 195 17.28 17.29 7.65
C ASP A 195 16.20 18.05 6.84
N TYR A 196 15.21 18.63 7.53
CA TYR A 196 14.06 19.27 6.88
C TYR A 196 14.46 20.36 5.86
N PHE A 197 15.39 21.26 6.22
CA PHE A 197 15.82 22.34 5.31
C PHE A 197 16.73 21.85 4.19
N ASP A 198 17.48 20.76 4.39
CA ASP A 198 18.24 20.11 3.29
C ASP A 198 17.27 19.53 2.26
N TYR A 199 16.14 18.99 2.71
CA TYR A 199 15.06 18.56 1.84
C TYR A 199 14.41 19.75 1.11
N LEU A 200 14.08 20.84 1.81
CA LEU A 200 13.48 22.03 1.18
C LEU A 200 14.42 22.68 0.14
N ALA A 201 15.73 22.61 0.35
CA ALA A 201 16.69 23.06 -0.67
C ALA A 201 16.59 22.24 -1.97
N LYS A 202 16.40 20.91 -1.87
CA LYS A 202 16.16 20.04 -3.04
C LYS A 202 14.83 20.38 -3.71
N LEU A 203 13.77 20.53 -2.91
CA LEU A 203 12.44 20.91 -3.42
C LEU A 203 12.48 22.28 -4.13
N SER A 204 13.19 23.26 -3.55
CA SER A 204 13.41 24.58 -4.16
C SER A 204 14.08 24.45 -5.53
N ALA A 205 15.12 23.62 -5.64
CA ALA A 205 15.86 23.42 -6.88
C ALA A 205 14.98 22.81 -8.00
N VAL A 206 14.16 21.80 -7.68
CA VAL A 206 13.33 21.11 -8.70
C VAL A 206 12.04 21.85 -9.02
N SER A 207 11.51 22.67 -8.09
CA SER A 207 10.30 23.48 -8.32
C SER A 207 10.59 24.83 -8.97
N GLY A 208 11.84 25.32 -8.91
CA GLY A 208 12.19 26.66 -9.35
C GLY A 208 11.71 27.78 -8.40
N VAL A 209 11.20 27.45 -7.23
CA VAL A 209 10.71 28.39 -6.22
C VAL A 209 11.71 28.48 -5.07
N THR A 210 12.16 29.69 -4.72
CA THR A 210 13.01 29.90 -3.54
C THR A 210 12.15 29.86 -2.28
N ILE A 211 12.32 28.83 -1.45
CA ILE A 211 11.48 28.59 -0.27
C ILE A 211 12.05 29.34 0.94
N ASN A 212 11.40 30.45 1.31
CA ASN A 212 11.75 31.27 2.48
C ASN A 212 10.63 31.28 3.53
N THR A 213 9.40 31.09 3.12
CA THR A 213 8.19 31.16 3.93
C THR A 213 7.36 29.89 3.70
N PHE A 214 6.34 29.68 4.54
CA PHE A 214 5.37 28.61 4.29
C PHE A 214 4.55 28.85 3.00
N ALA A 215 4.29 30.12 2.68
CA ALA A 215 3.66 30.48 1.40
C ALA A 215 4.51 30.02 0.21
N ASP A 216 5.83 30.27 0.21
CA ASP A 216 6.74 29.79 -0.85
C ASP A 216 6.77 28.26 -0.94
N LEU A 217 6.69 27.55 0.21
CA LEU A 217 6.59 26.09 0.23
C LEU A 217 5.31 25.62 -0.46
N LYS A 218 4.17 26.27 -0.21
CA LYS A 218 2.91 25.98 -0.89
C LYS A 218 3.03 26.15 -2.41
N ASP A 219 3.66 27.23 -2.87
CA ASP A 219 3.86 27.49 -4.30
C ASP A 219 4.80 26.44 -4.94
N ALA A 220 5.87 26.06 -4.26
CA ALA A 220 6.78 25.00 -4.71
C ALA A 220 6.04 23.66 -4.85
N LEU A 221 5.19 23.31 -3.88
CA LEU A 221 4.38 22.09 -3.92
C LEU A 221 3.33 22.12 -5.04
N VAL A 222 2.67 23.25 -5.31
CA VAL A 222 1.74 23.39 -6.44
C VAL A 222 2.46 23.11 -7.77
N ASN A 223 3.63 23.70 -7.99
CA ASN A 223 4.42 23.45 -9.21
C ASN A 223 4.74 21.95 -9.37
N ARG A 224 5.08 21.26 -8.28
CA ARG A 224 5.38 19.83 -8.31
C ARG A 224 4.13 18.98 -8.47
N LEU A 225 3.00 19.34 -7.85
CA LEU A 225 1.71 18.67 -8.04
C LEU A 225 1.25 18.73 -9.50
N ASP A 226 1.37 19.90 -10.14
CA ASP A 226 1.03 20.06 -11.56
C ASP A 226 1.97 19.25 -12.47
N PHE A 227 3.25 19.14 -12.12
CA PHE A 227 4.19 18.26 -12.81
C PHE A 227 3.77 16.78 -12.65
N PHE A 228 3.48 16.31 -11.44
CA PHE A 228 3.01 14.93 -11.22
C PHE A 228 1.69 14.65 -11.95
N ALA A 229 0.76 15.60 -11.95
CA ALA A 229 -0.48 15.50 -12.72
C ALA A 229 -0.21 15.32 -14.22
N SER A 230 0.77 16.05 -14.78
CA SER A 230 1.17 15.91 -16.18
C SER A 230 1.77 14.54 -16.50
N MET A 231 2.25 13.83 -15.48
CA MET A 231 2.78 12.46 -15.58
C MET A 231 1.73 11.37 -15.29
N GLY A 232 0.45 11.74 -15.19
CA GLY A 232 -0.67 10.81 -14.97
C GLY A 232 -0.95 10.47 -13.51
N CYS A 233 -0.32 11.14 -12.54
CA CYS A 233 -0.65 10.96 -11.13
C CYS A 233 -2.11 11.31 -10.85
N SER A 234 -2.81 10.47 -10.11
CA SER A 234 -4.20 10.70 -9.66
C SER A 234 -4.41 10.31 -8.19
N VAL A 235 -3.35 10.02 -7.47
CA VAL A 235 -3.41 9.52 -6.10
C VAL A 235 -2.29 10.11 -5.25
N SER A 236 -2.63 10.46 -4.02
CA SER A 236 -1.65 10.79 -2.98
C SER A 236 -1.59 9.70 -1.92
N ASP A 237 -0.47 9.64 -1.22
CA ASP A 237 -0.23 8.76 -0.09
C ASP A 237 0.42 9.53 1.06
N HIS A 238 0.01 9.23 2.28
CA HIS A 238 0.54 9.84 3.50
C HIS A 238 0.75 8.79 4.57
N ALA A 239 1.93 8.75 5.18
CA ALA A 239 2.24 7.92 6.34
C ALA A 239 2.27 8.77 7.61
N LEU A 240 1.19 8.74 8.35
CA LEU A 240 0.96 9.57 9.53
C LEU A 240 1.08 8.75 10.81
N GLU A 241 1.48 9.39 11.90
CA GLU A 241 1.36 8.79 13.24
C GLU A 241 -0.14 8.58 13.58
N TYR A 242 -0.94 9.60 13.32
CA TYR A 242 -2.40 9.64 13.31
C TYR A 242 -2.85 10.83 12.48
N VAL A 243 -4.12 10.90 12.10
CA VAL A 243 -4.65 12.08 11.39
C VAL A 243 -4.87 13.19 12.40
N MET A 244 -3.92 14.13 12.44
CA MET A 244 -3.94 15.25 13.39
C MET A 244 -4.88 16.38 12.94
N TYR A 245 -5.44 17.08 13.90
CA TYR A 245 -6.16 18.33 13.69
C TYR A 245 -5.89 19.29 14.85
N GLN A 246 -4.95 20.20 14.64
CA GLN A 246 -4.59 21.28 15.57
C GLN A 246 -4.54 22.57 14.76
N PRO A 247 -5.68 23.27 14.58
CA PRO A 247 -5.74 24.45 13.74
C PRO A 247 -4.95 25.63 14.33
N ALA A 248 -4.38 26.45 13.44
CA ALA A 248 -3.71 27.70 13.77
C ALA A 248 -3.96 28.70 12.64
N THR A 249 -3.72 29.98 12.90
CA THR A 249 -3.80 31.04 11.89
C THR A 249 -2.62 30.99 10.93
N ASP A 250 -2.77 31.58 9.74
CA ASP A 250 -1.67 31.66 8.76
C ASP A 250 -0.44 32.38 9.34
N ASP A 251 -0.64 33.45 10.14
CA ASP A 251 0.47 34.17 10.80
C ASP A 251 1.22 33.28 11.81
N GLU A 252 0.50 32.45 12.56
CA GLU A 252 1.12 31.48 13.51
C GLU A 252 1.94 30.44 12.75
N ILE A 253 1.43 29.92 11.63
CA ILE A 253 2.13 28.93 10.81
C ILE A 253 3.40 29.54 10.19
N GLU A 254 3.33 30.78 9.67
CA GLU A 254 4.51 31.48 9.16
C GLU A 254 5.54 31.73 10.27
N ALA A 255 5.10 32.07 11.49
CA ALA A 255 5.98 32.22 12.64
C ALA A 255 6.69 30.90 13.02
N ILE A 256 5.96 29.78 13.01
CA ILE A 256 6.51 28.42 13.26
C ILE A 256 7.56 28.09 12.20
N PHE A 257 7.27 28.32 10.92
CA PHE A 257 8.20 28.09 9.82
C PHE A 257 9.46 28.94 9.97
N ALA A 258 9.32 30.24 10.23
CA ALA A 258 10.43 31.16 10.43
C ALA A 258 11.29 30.79 11.66
N LYS A 259 10.66 30.39 12.78
CA LYS A 259 11.33 29.88 13.98
C LYS A 259 12.22 28.67 13.63
N ARG A 260 11.65 27.69 12.94
CA ARG A 260 12.38 26.48 12.56
C ARG A 260 13.52 26.79 11.56
N LYS A 261 13.29 27.72 10.62
CA LYS A 261 14.29 28.20 9.67
C LYS A 261 15.47 28.90 10.35
N SER A 262 15.24 29.57 11.48
CA SER A 262 16.34 30.17 12.28
C SER A 262 17.16 29.13 13.08
N GLY A 263 16.89 27.83 12.90
CA GLY A 263 17.58 26.73 13.59
C GLY A 263 17.00 26.36 14.95
N GLN A 264 15.90 26.98 15.36
CA GLN A 264 15.24 26.67 16.63
C GLN A 264 14.34 25.43 16.47
N ALA A 265 14.26 24.60 17.51
CA ALA A 265 13.34 23.48 17.55
C ALA A 265 11.89 23.94 17.69
N VAL A 266 10.98 23.28 16.98
CA VAL A 266 9.53 23.45 17.19
C VAL A 266 9.08 22.63 18.38
N THR A 267 8.05 23.10 19.10
CA THR A 267 7.36 22.32 20.12
C THR A 267 6.45 21.28 19.45
N ARG A 268 5.95 20.30 20.23
CA ARG A 268 4.99 19.33 19.70
C ARG A 268 3.68 19.98 19.24
N GLU A 269 3.24 21.03 19.91
CA GLU A 269 2.06 21.79 19.49
C GLU A 269 2.28 22.50 18.15
N GLU A 270 3.38 23.23 18.02
CA GLU A 270 3.78 23.90 16.78
C GLU A 270 3.94 22.90 15.61
N GLU A 271 4.52 21.73 15.88
CA GLU A 271 4.62 20.64 14.90
C GLU A 271 3.24 20.20 14.40
N LEU A 272 2.29 19.96 15.33
CA LEU A 272 0.94 19.51 14.97
C LEU A 272 0.15 20.61 14.24
N GLN A 273 0.32 21.88 14.62
CA GLN A 273 -0.27 23.01 13.93
C GLN A 273 0.24 23.11 12.50
N PHE A 274 1.55 23.02 12.30
CA PHE A 274 2.17 23.04 10.97
C PHE A 274 1.70 21.88 10.10
N LYS A 275 1.73 20.65 10.63
CA LYS A 275 1.27 19.44 9.92
C LYS A 275 -0.21 19.53 9.57
N THR A 276 -1.04 20.07 10.44
CA THR A 276 -2.47 20.31 10.15
C THR A 276 -2.65 21.29 8.99
N ALA A 277 -1.97 22.44 9.04
CA ALA A 277 -2.04 23.44 7.96
C ALA A 277 -1.52 22.88 6.63
N PHE A 278 -0.44 22.11 6.67
CA PHE A 278 0.10 21.41 5.50
C PHE A 278 -0.92 20.43 4.91
N MET A 279 -1.48 19.53 5.72
CA MET A 279 -2.44 18.52 5.26
C MET A 279 -3.74 19.13 4.73
N LEU A 280 -4.24 20.20 5.35
CA LEU A 280 -5.39 20.95 4.82
C LEU A 280 -5.07 21.57 3.48
N PHE A 281 -3.89 22.16 3.31
CA PHE A 281 -3.46 22.73 2.04
C PHE A 281 -3.38 21.67 0.93
N VAL A 282 -2.65 20.58 1.15
CA VAL A 282 -2.51 19.53 0.12
C VAL A 282 -3.83 18.82 -0.15
N GLY A 283 -4.69 18.62 0.87
CA GLY A 283 -6.03 18.05 0.69
C GLY A 283 -6.88 18.85 -0.29
N LYS A 284 -6.86 20.19 -0.18
CA LYS A 284 -7.53 21.10 -1.14
C LYS A 284 -6.93 20.99 -2.55
N GLN A 285 -5.60 20.82 -2.66
CA GLN A 285 -4.97 20.61 -3.97
C GLN A 285 -5.37 19.28 -4.58
N TYR A 286 -5.54 18.22 -3.79
CA TYR A 286 -6.04 16.93 -4.28
C TYR A 286 -7.48 17.04 -4.78
N HIS A 287 -8.33 17.81 -4.09
CA HIS A 287 -9.66 18.12 -4.59
C HIS A 287 -9.60 18.88 -5.93
N ARG A 288 -8.79 19.93 -6.04
CA ARG A 288 -8.57 20.70 -7.29
C ARG A 288 -8.17 19.81 -8.46
N LEU A 289 -7.30 18.81 -8.21
CA LEU A 289 -6.78 17.88 -9.22
C LEU A 289 -7.66 16.65 -9.42
N ASN A 290 -8.76 16.51 -8.68
CA ASN A 290 -9.62 15.31 -8.63
C ASN A 290 -8.84 14.02 -8.26
N TRP A 291 -7.78 14.15 -7.44
CA TRP A 291 -7.00 13.04 -6.94
C TRP A 291 -7.68 12.34 -5.75
N VAL A 292 -7.27 11.11 -5.50
CA VAL A 292 -7.64 10.37 -4.29
C VAL A 292 -6.59 10.61 -3.21
N MET A 293 -7.03 11.01 -2.02
CA MET A 293 -6.18 11.14 -0.84
C MET A 293 -6.15 9.82 -0.07
N GLN A 294 -4.98 9.21 0.10
CA GLN A 294 -4.78 8.03 0.94
C GLN A 294 -4.11 8.43 2.26
N LEU A 295 -4.76 8.09 3.38
CA LEU A 295 -4.29 8.39 4.73
C LEU A 295 -3.94 7.09 5.45
N HIS A 296 -2.65 6.74 5.48
CA HIS A 296 -2.11 5.62 6.25
C HIS A 296 -1.67 6.10 7.62
N TYR A 297 -2.21 5.52 8.70
CA TYR A 297 -1.85 5.93 10.06
C TYR A 297 -1.83 4.76 11.07
N GLY A 298 -1.41 5.05 12.30
CA GLY A 298 -1.42 4.09 13.39
C GLY A 298 -0.15 3.26 13.53
N CYS A 299 0.97 3.71 12.92
CA CYS A 299 2.28 3.10 13.09
C CYS A 299 3.11 3.84 14.15
N LYS A 300 3.61 3.11 15.13
CA LYS A 300 4.70 3.58 15.97
C LYS A 300 6.01 3.03 15.40
N ARG A 301 6.82 3.94 14.86
CA ARG A 301 8.06 3.62 14.15
C ARG A 301 9.22 3.38 15.13
N ASP A 302 10.18 2.58 14.66
CA ASP A 302 11.53 2.45 15.22
C ASP A 302 11.56 2.16 16.74
N ASN A 303 10.71 1.22 17.20
CA ASN A 303 10.55 0.94 18.65
C ASN A 303 11.80 0.37 19.32
N ASN A 304 12.72 -0.23 18.56
CA ASN A 304 13.99 -0.73 19.04
C ASN A 304 15.11 0.21 18.60
N THR A 305 15.41 1.23 19.41
CA THR A 305 16.39 2.27 19.09
C THR A 305 17.79 1.70 18.88
N LEU A 306 18.20 0.67 19.64
CA LEU A 306 19.48 0.01 19.42
C LEU A 306 19.60 -0.59 18.02
N ARG A 307 18.51 -1.18 17.51
CA ARG A 307 18.50 -1.76 16.15
C ARG A 307 18.35 -0.69 15.08
N TYR A 308 17.62 0.38 15.37
CA TYR A 308 17.56 1.53 14.49
C TYR A 308 18.95 2.14 14.24
N ASP A 309 19.74 2.32 15.30
CA ASP A 309 21.11 2.85 15.21
C ASP A 309 22.04 1.95 14.37
N GLN A 310 21.77 0.64 14.35
CA GLN A 310 22.58 -0.36 13.62
C GLN A 310 22.12 -0.60 12.18
N LEU A 311 20.81 -0.60 11.92
CA LEU A 311 20.20 -1.09 10.68
C LEU A 311 19.43 -0.01 9.91
N GLY A 312 19.10 1.11 10.55
CA GLY A 312 18.28 2.16 9.96
C GLY A 312 16.76 1.89 10.02
N PRO A 313 15.97 2.74 9.36
CA PRO A 313 14.50 2.64 9.33
C PRO A 313 14.02 1.47 8.45
N ASP A 314 12.73 1.15 8.54
CA ASP A 314 12.03 0.15 7.71
C ASP A 314 12.63 -1.28 7.79
N THR A 315 13.27 -1.63 8.90
CA THR A 315 13.90 -2.95 9.08
C THR A 315 13.09 -3.93 9.92
N GLY A 316 11.81 -3.61 10.21
CA GLY A 316 10.85 -4.52 10.85
C GLY A 316 10.70 -4.34 12.36
N TYR A 317 11.09 -3.18 12.92
CA TYR A 317 10.97 -2.86 14.34
C TYR A 317 9.84 -1.88 14.67
N ASP A 318 8.87 -1.76 13.78
CA ASP A 318 7.66 -0.97 13.96
C ASP A 318 6.54 -1.77 14.63
N CYS A 319 5.57 -1.11 15.22
CA CYS A 319 4.39 -1.74 15.81
C CYS A 319 3.13 -0.88 15.64
N ILE A 320 1.99 -1.47 15.97
CA ILE A 320 0.70 -0.78 16.03
C ILE A 320 0.73 0.27 17.15
N ASN A 321 0.24 1.48 16.84
CA ASN A 321 -0.01 2.54 17.80
C ASN A 321 -1.49 2.57 18.20
N ASN A 322 -1.76 2.68 19.49
CA ASN A 322 -3.12 2.82 20.00
C ASN A 322 -3.61 4.28 20.09
N TYR A 323 -2.73 5.25 19.88
CA TYR A 323 -3.11 6.65 19.88
C TYR A 323 -3.62 7.05 18.50
N ALA A 324 -4.93 7.03 18.33
CA ALA A 324 -5.60 7.40 17.09
C ALA A 324 -6.91 8.14 17.44
N PRO A 325 -6.86 9.45 17.76
CA PRO A 325 -8.04 10.20 18.16
C PRO A 325 -8.99 10.37 16.95
N SER A 326 -10.05 9.55 16.92
CA SER A 326 -11.06 9.57 15.86
C SER A 326 -11.74 10.93 15.71
N ALA A 327 -11.87 11.69 16.79
CA ALA A 327 -12.38 13.06 16.74
C ALA A 327 -11.53 13.97 15.85
N GLN A 328 -10.21 13.90 15.95
CA GLN A 328 -9.33 14.73 15.12
C GLN A 328 -9.41 14.34 13.64
N LEU A 329 -9.56 13.05 13.30
CA LEU A 329 -9.83 12.60 11.94
C LEU A 329 -11.13 13.21 11.41
N ALA A 330 -12.22 13.16 12.20
CA ALA A 330 -13.49 13.75 11.81
C ALA A 330 -13.39 15.28 11.65
N ASP A 331 -12.68 15.96 12.55
CA ASP A 331 -12.48 17.41 12.47
C ASP A 331 -11.63 17.81 11.26
N PHE A 332 -10.62 17.03 10.91
CA PHE A 332 -9.82 17.24 9.70
C PHE A 332 -10.68 17.14 8.42
N LEU A 333 -11.47 16.07 8.28
CA LEU A 333 -12.38 15.90 7.14
C LEU A 333 -13.45 17.04 7.10
N ASN A 334 -13.97 17.41 8.27
CA ASN A 334 -14.92 18.50 8.40
C ASN A 334 -14.32 19.86 8.02
N ALA A 335 -13.06 20.09 8.28
CA ALA A 335 -12.39 21.34 7.87
C ALA A 335 -12.32 21.46 6.33
N LEU A 336 -12.11 20.36 5.63
CA LEU A 336 -12.10 20.32 4.16
C LEU A 336 -13.51 20.42 3.57
N ILE A 337 -14.51 19.76 4.16
CA ILE A 337 -15.89 19.83 3.61
C ILE A 337 -16.53 21.18 3.82
N LYS A 338 -16.17 21.93 4.87
CA LYS A 338 -16.69 23.30 5.11
C LYS A 338 -16.41 24.26 3.97
N THR A 339 -15.37 24.03 3.19
CA THR A 339 -14.99 24.82 2.03
C THR A 339 -15.34 24.11 0.71
N ASP A 340 -16.06 22.99 0.79
CA ASP A 340 -16.41 22.13 -0.36
C ASP A 340 -15.18 21.62 -1.14
N GLU A 341 -14.07 21.37 -0.41
CA GLU A 341 -12.79 20.97 -0.97
C GLU A 341 -12.31 19.60 -0.41
N LEU A 342 -13.25 18.76 0.09
CA LEU A 342 -12.92 17.40 0.53
C LEU A 342 -12.75 16.48 -0.68
N PRO A 343 -11.51 15.93 -0.94
CA PRO A 343 -11.29 15.00 -2.03
C PRO A 343 -11.88 13.61 -1.72
N LYS A 344 -11.95 12.74 -2.73
CA LYS A 344 -12.12 11.30 -2.52
C LYS A 344 -11.02 10.82 -1.56
N THR A 345 -11.38 10.11 -0.50
CA THR A 345 -10.42 9.77 0.56
C THR A 345 -10.52 8.31 0.97
N ILE A 346 -9.37 7.65 1.10
CA ILE A 346 -9.26 6.29 1.64
C ILE A 346 -8.47 6.36 2.94
N ILE A 347 -9.02 5.72 3.98
CA ILE A 347 -8.47 5.76 5.35
C ILE A 347 -7.99 4.36 5.72
N TYR A 348 -6.70 4.24 6.05
CA TYR A 348 -6.07 3.00 6.49
C TYR A 348 -5.58 3.17 7.93
N SER A 349 -5.98 2.30 8.83
CA SER A 349 -5.38 2.19 10.16
C SER A 349 -4.64 0.88 10.33
N LEU A 350 -3.45 0.91 10.96
CA LEU A 350 -2.78 -0.31 11.42
C LEU A 350 -3.47 -0.94 12.64
N ASN A 351 -4.26 -0.16 13.37
CA ASN A 351 -4.97 -0.67 14.53
C ASN A 351 -6.36 -1.19 14.14
N PRO A 352 -6.61 -2.51 14.17
CA PRO A 352 -7.92 -3.06 13.79
C PRO A 352 -9.05 -2.62 14.72
N ASN A 353 -8.76 -2.13 15.93
CA ASN A 353 -9.77 -1.56 16.83
C ASN A 353 -10.37 -0.25 16.29
N ASP A 354 -9.72 0.41 15.32
CA ASP A 354 -10.22 1.63 14.69
C ASP A 354 -11.28 1.35 13.61
N ASN A 355 -11.45 0.11 13.16
CA ASN A 355 -12.32 -0.23 12.05
C ASN A 355 -13.74 0.34 12.22
N GLN A 356 -14.34 0.19 13.40
CA GLN A 356 -15.70 0.69 13.67
C GLN A 356 -15.74 2.22 13.79
N ALA A 357 -14.72 2.84 14.40
CA ALA A 357 -14.63 4.28 14.48
C ALA A 357 -14.51 4.90 13.07
N ILE A 358 -13.63 4.34 12.24
CA ILE A 358 -13.51 4.73 10.83
C ILE A 358 -14.86 4.54 10.13
N GLY A 359 -15.47 3.35 10.21
CA GLY A 359 -16.74 3.03 9.54
C GLY A 359 -17.87 4.02 9.84
N THR A 360 -17.96 4.49 11.10
CA THR A 360 -18.96 5.50 11.47
C THR A 360 -18.61 6.90 10.97
N ILE A 361 -17.34 7.26 10.91
CA ILE A 361 -16.88 8.55 10.35
C ILE A 361 -17.16 8.61 8.85
N LEU A 362 -16.96 7.53 8.09
CA LEU A 362 -17.23 7.48 6.66
C LEU A 362 -18.64 7.97 6.32
N GLY A 363 -19.63 7.56 7.10
CA GLY A 363 -21.03 7.93 6.89
C GLY A 363 -21.31 9.43 7.07
N CYS A 364 -20.43 10.16 7.76
CA CYS A 364 -20.61 11.60 7.99
C CYS A 364 -20.22 12.46 6.77
N PHE A 365 -19.45 11.90 5.80
CA PHE A 365 -18.82 12.70 4.74
C PHE A 365 -19.08 12.14 3.33
N GLN A 366 -20.13 11.34 3.14
CA GLN A 366 -20.56 10.87 1.83
C GLN A 366 -21.33 11.95 1.07
N ASP A 367 -21.20 11.97 -0.26
CA ASP A 367 -22.00 12.81 -1.16
C ASP A 367 -22.20 12.11 -2.52
N SER A 368 -22.81 12.82 -3.47
CA SER A 368 -23.12 12.29 -4.81
C SER A 368 -21.97 12.38 -5.82
N THR A 369 -20.80 12.87 -5.43
CA THR A 369 -19.67 13.07 -6.37
C THR A 369 -18.95 11.78 -6.71
N ALA A 370 -18.96 10.80 -5.81
CA ALA A 370 -18.43 9.46 -6.05
C ALA A 370 -19.11 8.40 -5.18
N CYS A 371 -19.29 7.19 -5.70
CA CYS A 371 -19.71 6.04 -4.90
C CYS A 371 -18.64 5.74 -3.83
N ALA A 372 -19.05 5.63 -2.57
CA ALA A 372 -18.14 5.46 -1.43
C ALA A 372 -17.00 6.49 -1.43
N LYS A 373 -17.35 7.77 -1.59
CA LYS A 373 -16.39 8.89 -1.69
C LYS A 373 -15.32 8.86 -0.61
N ILE A 374 -15.74 8.62 0.62
CA ILE A 374 -14.84 8.37 1.75
C ILE A 374 -14.98 6.90 2.12
N GLN A 375 -13.90 6.13 2.08
CA GLN A 375 -13.97 4.71 2.38
C GLN A 375 -12.81 4.23 3.26
N GLN A 376 -13.02 3.12 3.96
CA GLN A 376 -11.97 2.41 4.64
C GLN A 376 -11.17 1.61 3.60
N GLY A 377 -9.86 1.74 3.63
CA GLY A 377 -8.95 0.98 2.79
C GLY A 377 -8.88 -0.50 3.17
N SER A 378 -8.24 -1.31 2.34
CA SER A 378 -8.01 -2.72 2.63
C SER A 378 -7.22 -2.90 3.93
N ALA A 379 -7.39 -4.06 4.57
CA ALA A 379 -6.56 -4.43 5.71
C ALA A 379 -5.09 -4.31 5.31
N TRP A 380 -4.41 -3.36 5.94
CA TRP A 380 -3.07 -2.92 5.61
C TRP A 380 -2.06 -3.55 6.58
N TRP A 381 -0.80 -3.58 6.26
CA TRP A 381 0.34 -4.08 7.04
C TRP A 381 -0.04 -4.54 8.47
N PHE A 382 0.48 -5.62 9.00
CA PHE A 382 0.03 -6.31 10.23
C PHE A 382 -1.40 -6.89 10.21
N ASN A 383 -2.31 -6.41 9.36
CA ASN A 383 -3.70 -6.88 9.24
C ASN A 383 -4.02 -7.50 7.87
N ASP A 384 -3.07 -7.49 6.93
CA ASP A 384 -3.20 -8.03 5.57
C ASP A 384 -3.15 -9.58 5.53
N HIS A 385 -3.67 -10.20 6.56
CA HIS A 385 -3.87 -11.63 6.71
C HIS A 385 -5.36 -11.99 6.68
N LYS A 386 -5.68 -13.29 6.56
CA LYS A 386 -7.06 -13.77 6.40
C LYS A 386 -8.05 -13.12 7.37
N THR A 387 -7.78 -13.17 8.67
CA THR A 387 -8.71 -12.65 9.69
C THR A 387 -8.83 -11.13 9.60
N GLY A 388 -7.71 -10.40 9.48
CA GLY A 388 -7.74 -8.94 9.37
C GLY A 388 -8.47 -8.45 8.13
N MET A 389 -8.31 -9.13 6.97
CA MET A 389 -9.08 -8.82 5.75
C MET A 389 -10.58 -9.08 5.94
N GLN A 390 -10.95 -10.19 6.59
CA GLN A 390 -12.35 -10.49 6.90
C GLN A 390 -12.96 -9.45 7.85
N ASP A 391 -12.26 -9.12 8.93
CA ASP A 391 -12.74 -8.15 9.94
C ASP A 391 -12.92 -6.76 9.33
N GLN A 392 -11.99 -6.33 8.47
CA GLN A 392 -12.09 -5.05 7.76
C GLN A 392 -13.31 -5.03 6.81
N MET A 393 -13.49 -6.07 5.96
CA MET A 393 -14.61 -6.15 5.04
C MET A 393 -15.95 -6.26 5.76
N ILE A 394 -16.04 -7.02 6.87
CA ILE A 394 -17.24 -7.11 7.69
C ILE A 394 -17.59 -5.76 8.30
N SER A 395 -16.60 -5.06 8.85
CA SER A 395 -16.80 -3.72 9.41
C SER A 395 -17.29 -2.74 8.35
N LEU A 396 -16.67 -2.76 7.16
CA LEU A 396 -17.09 -1.91 6.04
C LEU A 396 -18.50 -2.26 5.53
N ALA A 397 -18.85 -3.55 5.46
CA ALA A 397 -20.18 -3.99 5.07
C ALA A 397 -21.27 -3.52 6.06
N ASN A 398 -20.97 -3.58 7.36
CA ASN A 398 -21.93 -3.23 8.41
C ASN A 398 -22.16 -1.72 8.56
N LEU A 399 -21.16 -0.89 8.26
CA LEU A 399 -21.16 0.54 8.58
C LEU A 399 -21.05 1.44 7.33
N GLY A 400 -20.77 0.87 6.17
CA GLY A 400 -20.56 1.60 4.93
C GLY A 400 -21.12 0.85 3.71
N ASN A 401 -20.42 0.97 2.58
CA ASN A 401 -20.80 0.34 1.32
C ASN A 401 -19.68 -0.58 0.80
N LEU A 402 -19.74 -1.87 1.16
CA LEU A 402 -18.77 -2.86 0.69
C LEU A 402 -18.78 -3.02 -0.84
N SER A 403 -19.93 -2.89 -1.51
CA SER A 403 -19.99 -3.05 -2.97
C SER A 403 -19.24 -1.96 -3.73
N GLY A 404 -19.02 -0.79 -3.10
CA GLY A 404 -18.21 0.31 -3.64
C GLY A 404 -16.72 0.26 -3.26
N PHE A 405 -16.29 -0.78 -2.54
CA PHE A 405 -14.90 -0.92 -2.07
C PHE A 405 -13.92 -1.05 -3.23
N VAL A 406 -12.78 -0.35 -3.17
CA VAL A 406 -11.75 -0.38 -4.23
C VAL A 406 -10.82 -1.60 -4.17
N GLY A 407 -11.01 -2.47 -3.18
CA GLY A 407 -10.31 -3.75 -3.09
C GLY A 407 -8.87 -3.66 -2.57
N MET A 408 -8.08 -4.65 -2.95
CA MET A 408 -6.72 -4.90 -2.47
C MET A 408 -5.68 -4.03 -3.16
N LEU A 409 -4.64 -3.70 -2.42
CA LEU A 409 -3.35 -3.18 -2.87
C LEU A 409 -2.23 -4.08 -2.32
N THR A 410 -1.03 -4.08 -2.90
CA THR A 410 0.05 -4.96 -2.39
C THR A 410 0.85 -4.35 -1.26
N ASP A 411 1.02 -3.05 -1.23
CA ASP A 411 1.95 -2.34 -0.32
C ASP A 411 3.36 -3.01 -0.29
N SER A 412 3.80 -3.51 -1.42
CA SER A 412 4.96 -4.40 -1.51
C SER A 412 6.10 -3.82 -2.33
N ARG A 413 7.31 -4.30 -2.01
CA ARG A 413 8.54 -4.06 -2.77
C ARG A 413 8.92 -5.24 -3.68
N SER A 414 8.14 -6.35 -3.66
CA SER A 414 8.47 -7.58 -4.40
C SER A 414 7.53 -7.81 -5.59
N PHE A 415 8.10 -8.10 -6.75
CA PHE A 415 7.36 -8.43 -7.97
C PHE A 415 6.64 -9.79 -7.92
N LEU A 416 6.86 -10.61 -6.90
CA LEU A 416 6.11 -11.85 -6.67
C LEU A 416 4.86 -11.63 -5.81
N SER A 417 4.69 -10.45 -5.20
CA SER A 417 3.62 -10.16 -4.24
C SER A 417 2.23 -10.00 -4.87
N TYR A 418 2.11 -10.01 -6.18
CA TYR A 418 0.79 -9.90 -6.85
C TYR A 418 -0.14 -11.08 -6.55
N THR A 419 0.40 -12.22 -6.09
CA THR A 419 -0.38 -13.33 -5.53
C THR A 419 -1.22 -12.92 -4.30
N ARG A 420 -0.92 -11.78 -3.66
CA ARG A 420 -1.74 -11.22 -2.58
C ARG A 420 -3.12 -10.79 -3.08
N HIS A 421 -3.26 -10.36 -4.34
CA HIS A 421 -4.57 -10.11 -4.95
C HIS A 421 -5.39 -11.39 -5.06
N GLU A 422 -4.78 -12.52 -5.48
CA GLU A 422 -5.43 -13.82 -5.47
C GLU A 422 -5.87 -14.20 -4.05
N TYR A 423 -4.99 -14.05 -3.07
CA TYR A 423 -5.27 -14.35 -1.67
C TYR A 423 -6.46 -13.55 -1.14
N PHE A 424 -6.48 -12.25 -1.39
CA PHE A 424 -7.58 -11.35 -1.04
C PHE A 424 -8.88 -11.76 -1.73
N ARG A 425 -8.87 -11.98 -3.05
CA ARG A 425 -10.05 -12.34 -3.83
C ARG A 425 -10.68 -13.64 -3.35
N ARG A 426 -9.87 -14.62 -2.97
CA ARG A 426 -10.35 -15.88 -2.36
C ARG A 426 -11.03 -15.63 -1.01
N ILE A 427 -10.44 -14.79 -0.17
CA ILE A 427 -11.03 -14.44 1.14
C ILE A 427 -12.33 -13.68 0.96
N MET A 428 -12.38 -12.72 0.07
CA MET A 428 -13.60 -11.96 -0.27
C MET A 428 -14.71 -12.85 -0.81
N CYS A 429 -14.43 -13.70 -1.79
CA CYS A 429 -15.41 -14.63 -2.36
C CYS A 429 -15.90 -15.63 -1.33
N ASN A 430 -15.02 -16.07 -0.41
CA ASN A 430 -15.41 -16.96 0.67
C ASN A 430 -16.33 -16.27 1.68
N LEU A 431 -16.08 -15.01 2.00
CA LEU A 431 -16.92 -14.23 2.90
C LEU A 431 -18.31 -14.00 2.29
N ILE A 432 -18.38 -13.52 1.05
CA ILE A 432 -19.64 -13.26 0.33
C ILE A 432 -20.39 -14.56 0.10
N GLY A 433 -19.71 -15.61 -0.36
CA GLY A 433 -20.33 -16.94 -0.56
C GLY A 433 -20.88 -17.55 0.73
N GLY A 434 -20.23 -17.28 1.88
CA GLY A 434 -20.75 -17.66 3.19
C GLY A 434 -22.07 -16.96 3.53
N TRP A 435 -22.17 -15.66 3.28
CA TRP A 435 -23.44 -14.91 3.51
C TRP A 435 -24.57 -15.42 2.64
N VAL A 436 -24.28 -15.79 1.38
CA VAL A 436 -25.30 -16.37 0.48
C VAL A 436 -25.76 -17.73 0.98
N GLU A 437 -24.84 -18.65 1.29
CA GLU A 437 -25.16 -20.00 1.75
C GLU A 437 -25.89 -20.02 3.11
N ASN A 438 -25.65 -18.99 3.94
CA ASN A 438 -26.36 -18.80 5.21
C ASN A 438 -27.74 -18.12 5.05
N GLY A 439 -28.12 -17.71 3.83
CA GLY A 439 -29.38 -17.00 3.58
C GLY A 439 -29.37 -15.54 4.02
N GLU A 440 -28.21 -14.95 4.27
CA GLU A 440 -28.04 -13.54 4.67
C GLU A 440 -28.08 -12.60 3.44
N PHE A 441 -27.81 -13.12 2.25
CA PHE A 441 -27.92 -12.44 0.96
C PHE A 441 -28.51 -13.40 -0.10
N PRO A 442 -29.32 -12.94 -1.07
CA PRO A 442 -29.89 -13.81 -2.08
C PRO A 442 -28.83 -14.35 -3.06
N GLU A 443 -29.06 -15.55 -3.61
CA GLU A 443 -28.24 -16.11 -4.70
C GLU A 443 -28.57 -15.42 -6.04
N ASP A 444 -28.44 -14.10 -6.08
CA ASP A 444 -28.55 -13.30 -7.31
C ASP A 444 -27.17 -13.18 -7.96
N MET A 445 -26.91 -14.07 -8.91
CA MET A 445 -25.60 -14.19 -9.54
C MET A 445 -25.21 -12.98 -10.37
N GLU A 446 -26.15 -12.22 -10.92
CA GLU A 446 -25.87 -10.98 -11.68
C GLU A 446 -25.35 -9.89 -10.75
N THR A 447 -26.04 -9.64 -9.65
CA THR A 447 -25.62 -8.70 -8.60
C THR A 447 -24.30 -9.13 -7.95
N LEU A 448 -24.12 -10.43 -7.67
CA LEU A 448 -22.90 -10.96 -7.07
C LEU A 448 -21.68 -10.83 -8.00
N GLU A 449 -21.86 -11.06 -9.31
CA GLU A 449 -20.82 -10.83 -10.33
C GLU A 449 -20.39 -9.36 -10.34
N GLU A 450 -21.35 -8.43 -10.37
CA GLU A 450 -21.08 -6.99 -10.36
C GLU A 450 -20.27 -6.59 -9.10
N ILE A 451 -20.68 -7.06 -7.93
CA ILE A 451 -19.98 -6.79 -6.66
C ILE A 451 -18.56 -7.35 -6.69
N VAL A 452 -18.39 -8.61 -7.07
CA VAL A 452 -17.08 -9.28 -7.06
C VAL A 452 -16.11 -8.66 -8.06
N LYS A 453 -16.55 -8.39 -9.29
CA LYS A 453 -15.75 -7.67 -10.31
C LYS A 453 -15.51 -6.22 -9.90
N GLY A 454 -16.51 -5.59 -9.28
CA GLY A 454 -16.40 -4.25 -8.70
C GLY A 454 -15.22 -4.17 -7.74
N ILE A 455 -15.24 -4.95 -6.68
CA ILE A 455 -14.21 -4.95 -5.64
C ILE A 455 -12.85 -5.45 -6.18
N SER A 456 -12.87 -6.41 -7.12
CA SER A 456 -11.62 -6.95 -7.66
C SER A 456 -10.89 -6.02 -8.62
N TYR A 457 -11.60 -5.05 -9.26
CA TYR A 457 -11.02 -4.22 -10.30
C TYR A 457 -11.83 -2.96 -10.66
N ASN A 458 -13.14 -3.09 -11.03
CA ASN A 458 -13.89 -2.02 -11.67
C ASN A 458 -14.09 -0.78 -10.79
N ASN A 459 -14.22 -0.98 -9.47
CA ASN A 459 -14.39 0.14 -8.53
C ASN A 459 -13.12 0.99 -8.47
N ALA A 460 -11.93 0.37 -8.47
CA ALA A 460 -10.68 1.11 -8.49
C ALA A 460 -10.52 1.91 -9.79
N VAL A 461 -10.82 1.32 -10.96
CA VAL A 461 -10.79 2.05 -12.24
C VAL A 461 -11.66 3.32 -12.18
N LYS A 462 -12.89 3.20 -11.71
CA LYS A 462 -13.85 4.32 -11.62
C LYS A 462 -13.46 5.34 -10.55
N TYR A 463 -13.09 4.86 -9.38
CA TYR A 463 -12.82 5.70 -8.21
C TYR A 463 -11.59 6.59 -8.38
N PHE A 464 -10.50 6.02 -8.91
CA PHE A 464 -9.27 6.76 -9.19
C PHE A 464 -9.32 7.53 -10.51
N GLY A 465 -10.26 7.21 -11.40
CA GLY A 465 -10.39 7.84 -12.71
C GLY A 465 -9.31 7.40 -13.70
N PHE A 466 -8.82 6.15 -13.57
CA PHE A 466 -7.83 5.61 -14.48
C PHE A 466 -8.41 5.39 -15.89
N ASP A 467 -7.61 5.70 -16.92
CA ASP A 467 -7.99 5.44 -18.31
C ASP A 467 -7.82 3.94 -18.65
N LEU A 468 -8.72 3.15 -18.08
CA LEU A 468 -8.79 1.69 -18.24
C LEU A 468 -10.25 1.27 -18.49
N LYS A 469 -10.41 0.16 -19.23
CA LYS A 469 -11.73 -0.43 -19.44
C LYS A 469 -12.13 -1.28 -18.22
N THR A 470 -13.38 -1.20 -17.82
CA THR A 470 -13.99 -2.12 -16.86
C THR A 470 -14.25 -3.50 -17.51
N VAL A 471 -14.31 -4.56 -16.69
CA VAL A 471 -14.49 -5.95 -17.13
C VAL A 471 -15.81 -6.55 -16.67
#